data_98a9e6401fb4a5775baafd5922991a9a
#
_entry.id   98a9e6401fb4a5775baafd5922991a9a
#
_cell.length_a   1.000
_cell.length_b   1.000
_cell.length_c   1.000
_cell.angle_alpha   90.00
_cell.angle_beta   90.00
_cell.angle_gamma   90.00
#
_symmetry.space_group_name_H-M   'P 1'
#
loop_
_entity.id
_entity.type
_entity.pdbx_description
1 polymer ?
#
loop_
_entity_poly.entity_id
_entity_poly.type
_entity_poly.pdbx_seq_one_letter_code
_entity_poly.pdbx_strand_id
1 'polypeptide(L)'
;MAGEDKPKIFENGRDMMLSLGVIVVGMVAVVGTTGLCTINPETSDLSAVREVDGEAFLDMEARGAQGAIRVPDVPEDWVANSARRAGIAQQPASVVGWVTPGEAYLSSWQTQVSLDDAISSFDEHYREETETVNIDGQDVIVSSSAENNVREVWAFDLEDERVLLTGTAPDADFEELVRAFLAVDPVDIGAADAGTDASH
;
A
#
# COMPACT_ATOMS: atom_id res chain seq x y z
N MET A 1 11.77 58.47 -37.88
CA MET A 1 12.25 57.09 -37.73
C MET A 1 12.62 56.92 -36.24
N ALA A 2 11.69 56.38 -35.45
CA ALA A 2 11.90 56.16 -34.03
C ALA A 2 12.60 54.81 -33.86
N GLY A 3 13.81 54.83 -33.34
CA GLY A 3 14.53 53.63 -32.98
C GLY A 3 13.91 53.01 -31.76
N GLU A 4 13.46 51.77 -31.90
CA GLU A 4 12.90 50.93 -30.84
C GLU A 4 14.03 50.44 -29.98
N ASP A 5 14.25 51.11 -28.84
CA ASP A 5 15.17 50.63 -27.79
C ASP A 5 14.58 49.36 -27.15
N LYS A 6 15.07 48.22 -27.60
CA LYS A 6 14.80 46.94 -26.94
C LYS A 6 15.45 46.94 -25.56
N PRO A 7 14.72 46.62 -24.47
CA PRO A 7 15.29 46.57 -23.14
C PRO A 7 16.39 45.48 -23.07
N LYS A 8 17.63 45.90 -22.78
CA LYS A 8 18.79 45.04 -22.59
C LYS A 8 18.76 44.35 -21.23
N ILE A 9 17.87 43.39 -21.08
CA ILE A 9 17.68 42.72 -19.79
C ILE A 9 18.63 41.54 -19.52
N PHE A 10 19.38 41.08 -20.56
CA PHE A 10 20.26 39.92 -20.43
C PHE A 10 21.59 40.04 -21.18
N GLU A 11 22.35 41.14 -20.98
CA GLU A 11 23.64 41.31 -21.68
C GLU A 11 24.88 40.83 -20.89
N ASN A 12 24.76 40.36 -19.64
CA ASN A 12 25.91 39.85 -18.91
C ASN A 12 25.65 38.52 -18.22
N GLY A 13 26.24 37.44 -18.69
CA GLY A 13 26.25 36.14 -18.01
C GLY A 13 26.65 36.22 -16.53
N ARG A 14 27.41 37.26 -16.15
CA ARG A 14 27.75 37.53 -14.73
C ARG A 14 26.57 37.96 -13.90
N ASP A 15 25.64 38.74 -14.42
CA ASP A 15 24.44 39.20 -13.67
C ASP A 15 23.45 38.06 -13.51
N MET A 16 23.35 37.19 -14.51
CA MET A 16 22.57 35.97 -14.44
C MET A 16 23.13 34.98 -13.40
N MET A 17 24.47 34.81 -13.36
CA MET A 17 25.14 33.99 -12.35
C MET A 17 25.00 34.57 -10.93
N LEU A 18 25.06 35.90 -10.79
CA LEU A 18 24.88 36.59 -9.51
C LEU A 18 23.47 36.45 -8.99
N SER A 19 22.47 36.65 -9.85
CA SER A 19 21.03 36.48 -9.44
C SER A 19 20.71 35.02 -9.07
N LEU A 20 21.24 34.06 -9.83
CA LEU A 20 21.11 32.64 -9.50
C LEU A 20 21.79 32.32 -8.15
N GLY A 21 22.98 32.86 -7.92
CA GLY A 21 23.71 32.68 -6.66
C GLY A 21 22.97 33.22 -5.46
N VAL A 22 22.34 34.39 -5.56
CA VAL A 22 21.52 34.96 -4.48
C VAL A 22 20.29 34.11 -4.20
N ILE A 23 19.64 33.58 -5.24
CA ILE A 23 18.48 32.69 -5.06
C ILE A 23 18.89 31.40 -4.36
N VAL A 24 20.00 30.78 -4.77
CA VAL A 24 20.52 29.54 -4.17
C VAL A 24 20.89 29.77 -2.69
N VAL A 25 21.59 30.86 -2.39
CA VAL A 25 21.95 31.21 -1.00
C VAL A 25 20.69 31.46 -0.17
N GLY A 26 19.70 32.16 -0.72
CA GLY A 26 18.41 32.37 -0.06
C GLY A 26 17.66 31.06 0.22
N MET A 27 17.62 30.15 -0.75
CA MET A 27 17.04 28.82 -0.57
C MET A 27 17.74 28.00 0.52
N VAL A 28 19.10 27.97 0.48
CA VAL A 28 19.88 27.23 1.49
C VAL A 28 19.68 27.83 2.88
N ALA A 29 19.58 29.14 3.00
CA ALA A 29 19.32 29.79 4.28
C ALA A 29 17.92 29.45 4.83
N VAL A 30 16.88 29.45 3.98
CA VAL A 30 15.53 29.10 4.37
C VAL A 30 15.41 27.62 4.72
N VAL A 31 15.91 26.72 3.86
CA VAL A 31 15.86 25.27 4.08
C VAL A 31 16.71 24.86 5.28
N GLY A 32 17.89 25.49 5.47
CA GLY A 32 18.77 25.20 6.61
C GLY A 32 18.16 25.62 7.97
N THR A 33 17.40 26.71 8.00
CA THR A 33 16.75 27.18 9.24
C THR A 33 15.43 26.48 9.54
N THR A 34 14.76 25.91 8.54
CA THR A 34 13.48 25.21 8.72
C THR A 34 13.65 23.74 9.13
N GLY A 35 14.89 23.21 9.22
CA GLY A 35 15.15 21.83 9.62
C GLY A 35 14.61 20.76 8.65
N LEU A 36 14.18 21.16 7.43
CA LEU A 36 13.63 20.24 6.41
C LEU A 36 14.68 19.32 5.79
N CYS A 37 15.97 19.53 6.04
CA CYS A 37 17.07 18.65 5.64
C CYS A 37 17.80 18.13 6.89
N THR A 38 17.12 17.44 7.78
CA THR A 38 17.79 16.61 8.77
C THR A 38 18.19 15.33 8.07
N ILE A 39 19.35 15.32 7.42
CA ILE A 39 20.00 14.06 7.03
C ILE A 39 20.54 13.48 8.32
N ASN A 40 19.80 12.58 8.93
CA ASN A 40 20.28 11.78 10.04
C ASN A 40 20.85 10.47 9.47
N PRO A 41 22.18 10.30 9.37
CA PRO A 41 22.78 9.08 8.80
C PRO A 41 22.82 7.91 9.80
N GLU A 42 22.26 8.08 11.00
CA GLU A 42 22.24 7.08 12.03
C GLU A 42 20.81 6.74 12.42
N THR A 43 20.13 6.02 11.61
CA THR A 43 19.14 4.99 12.01
C THR A 43 18.51 4.45 10.73
N SER A 44 19.02 3.36 10.24
CA SER A 44 18.20 2.37 9.52
C SER A 44 17.29 1.68 10.54
N ASP A 45 16.56 2.46 11.30
CA ASP A 45 15.52 1.96 12.17
C ASP A 45 14.22 1.98 11.37
N LEU A 46 13.56 0.85 11.29
CA LEU A 46 12.14 0.69 10.91
C LEU A 46 11.21 1.71 11.61
N SER A 47 11.73 2.49 12.56
CA SER A 47 11.04 3.60 13.25
C SER A 47 10.58 4.75 12.33
N ALA A 48 10.98 4.76 11.04
CA ALA A 48 10.42 5.66 10.05
C ALA A 48 9.13 5.12 9.41
N VAL A 49 8.82 3.83 9.59
CA VAL A 49 7.56 3.23 9.14
C VAL A 49 6.47 3.67 10.10
N ARG A 50 5.52 4.45 9.59
CA ARG A 50 4.36 4.83 10.41
C ARG A 50 3.50 3.59 10.63
N GLU A 51 3.54 3.05 11.83
CA GLU A 51 2.69 1.95 12.24
C GLU A 51 1.22 2.39 12.27
N VAL A 52 0.33 1.55 11.76
CA VAL A 52 -1.11 1.71 11.83
C VAL A 52 -1.74 0.47 12.44
N ASP A 53 -2.86 0.62 13.10
CA ASP A 53 -3.61 -0.50 13.65
C ASP A 53 -4.44 -1.16 12.53
N GLY A 54 -3.81 -2.09 11.81
CA GLY A 54 -4.44 -2.82 10.70
C GLY A 54 -5.51 -3.78 11.17
N GLU A 55 -5.35 -4.38 12.35
CA GLU A 55 -6.31 -5.28 12.96
C GLU A 55 -7.60 -4.53 13.33
N ALA A 56 -7.49 -3.44 14.09
CA ALA A 56 -8.66 -2.62 14.43
C ALA A 56 -9.36 -2.05 13.19
N PHE A 57 -8.61 -1.75 12.13
CA PHE A 57 -9.21 -1.35 10.86
C PHE A 57 -10.04 -2.46 10.24
N LEU A 58 -9.52 -3.69 10.12
CA LEU A 58 -10.25 -4.83 9.55
C LEU A 58 -11.46 -5.22 10.41
N ASP A 59 -11.34 -5.18 11.72
CA ASP A 59 -12.46 -5.38 12.65
C ASP A 59 -13.59 -4.35 12.44
N MET A 60 -13.22 -3.09 12.22
CA MET A 60 -14.19 -2.04 11.91
C MET A 60 -14.84 -2.27 10.54
N GLU A 61 -14.06 -2.67 9.54
CA GLU A 61 -14.57 -3.00 8.21
C GLU A 61 -15.53 -4.18 8.25
N ALA A 62 -15.21 -5.24 8.99
CA ALA A 62 -16.09 -6.40 9.16
C ALA A 62 -17.48 -6.02 9.68
N ARG A 63 -17.56 -5.12 10.65
CA ARG A 63 -18.82 -4.62 11.22
C ARG A 63 -19.66 -3.78 10.24
N GLY A 64 -19.02 -3.18 9.24
CA GLY A 64 -19.66 -2.34 8.23
C GLY A 64 -19.81 -3.00 6.86
N ALA A 65 -19.19 -4.14 6.65
CA ALA A 65 -19.16 -4.82 5.36
C ALA A 65 -20.47 -5.58 5.08
N GLN A 66 -20.75 -5.79 3.78
CA GLN A 66 -21.83 -6.67 3.33
C GLN A 66 -21.34 -8.11 3.07
N GLY A 67 -20.17 -8.48 3.61
CA GLY A 67 -19.53 -9.76 3.38
C GLY A 67 -18.46 -10.06 4.43
N ALA A 68 -17.86 -11.25 4.32
CA ALA A 68 -16.81 -11.69 5.20
C ALA A 68 -15.56 -10.80 5.10
N ILE A 69 -14.90 -10.57 6.22
CA ILE A 69 -13.58 -9.97 6.34
C ILE A 69 -12.81 -10.80 7.37
N ARG A 70 -11.54 -11.11 7.07
CA ARG A 70 -10.63 -11.79 7.99
C ARG A 70 -9.54 -10.84 8.48
N VAL A 71 -9.09 -11.07 9.70
CA VAL A 71 -7.90 -10.44 10.27
C VAL A 71 -6.79 -11.50 10.23
N PRO A 72 -5.87 -11.44 9.24
CA PRO A 72 -4.83 -12.45 9.10
C PRO A 72 -3.87 -12.43 10.29
N ASP A 73 -3.49 -13.61 10.77
CA ASP A 73 -2.50 -13.79 11.86
C ASP A 73 -1.09 -13.70 11.26
N VAL A 74 -0.65 -12.46 10.99
CA VAL A 74 0.68 -12.20 10.41
C VAL A 74 1.79 -12.34 11.46
N PRO A 75 3.05 -12.63 11.05
CA PRO A 75 4.18 -12.66 11.98
C PRO A 75 4.32 -11.38 12.80
N GLU A 76 4.70 -11.52 14.08
CA GLU A 76 4.83 -10.40 15.03
C GLU A 76 5.86 -9.32 14.61
N ASP A 77 6.81 -9.69 13.76
CA ASP A 77 7.85 -8.80 13.24
C ASP A 77 7.45 -8.07 11.95
N TRP A 78 6.23 -8.31 11.46
CA TRP A 78 5.65 -7.51 10.37
C TRP A 78 4.96 -6.27 10.91
N VAL A 79 5.20 -5.13 10.29
CA VAL A 79 4.64 -3.85 10.72
C VAL A 79 3.56 -3.40 9.75
N ALA A 80 2.31 -3.34 10.21
CA ALA A 80 1.25 -2.73 9.43
C ALA A 80 1.53 -1.23 9.26
N ASN A 81 1.69 -0.77 8.01
CA ASN A 81 2.05 0.61 7.70
C ASN A 81 0.96 1.37 6.95
N SER A 82 -0.06 0.68 6.48
CA SER A 82 -1.19 1.28 5.80
C SER A 82 -2.46 0.47 5.99
N ALA A 83 -3.58 1.16 6.19
CA ALA A 83 -4.91 0.57 6.25
C ALA A 83 -5.89 1.56 5.60
N ARG A 84 -6.66 1.11 4.61
CA ARG A 84 -7.55 1.98 3.84
C ARG A 84 -8.62 1.19 3.10
N ARG A 85 -9.69 1.86 2.73
CA ARG A 85 -10.64 1.37 1.72
C ARG A 85 -10.14 1.69 0.32
N ALA A 86 -10.41 0.78 -0.60
CA ALA A 86 -10.17 0.94 -2.03
C ALA A 86 -11.37 0.41 -2.82
N GLY A 87 -11.27 0.38 -4.15
CA GLY A 87 -12.29 -0.19 -5.03
C GLY A 87 -11.68 -1.20 -5.99
N ILE A 88 -12.36 -2.31 -6.20
CA ILE A 88 -12.09 -3.29 -7.26
C ILE A 88 -13.42 -3.49 -8.01
N ALA A 89 -13.43 -3.38 -9.35
CA ALA A 89 -14.65 -3.51 -10.17
C ALA A 89 -15.83 -2.68 -9.62
N GLN A 90 -15.57 -1.46 -9.15
CA GLN A 90 -16.55 -0.53 -8.55
C GLN A 90 -17.19 -1.04 -7.23
N GLN A 91 -16.66 -2.09 -6.64
CA GLN A 91 -17.07 -2.58 -5.33
C GLN A 91 -15.99 -2.24 -4.28
N PRO A 92 -16.36 -2.10 -3.00
CA PRO A 92 -15.40 -1.81 -1.95
C PRO A 92 -14.42 -2.98 -1.74
N ALA A 93 -13.19 -2.63 -1.39
CA ALA A 93 -12.17 -3.55 -0.93
C ALA A 93 -11.48 -2.97 0.31
N SER A 94 -11.24 -3.81 1.31
CA SER A 94 -10.47 -3.46 2.50
C SER A 94 -9.00 -3.79 2.27
N VAL A 95 -8.13 -2.82 2.46
CA VAL A 95 -6.71 -2.94 2.13
C VAL A 95 -5.86 -2.69 3.36
N VAL A 96 -5.01 -3.65 3.69
CA VAL A 96 -3.95 -3.47 4.69
C VAL A 96 -2.61 -3.79 4.04
N GLY A 97 -1.60 -2.99 4.34
CA GLY A 97 -0.24 -3.19 3.88
C GLY A 97 0.72 -3.32 5.04
N TRP A 98 1.69 -4.20 4.89
CA TRP A 98 2.74 -4.49 5.87
C TRP A 98 4.12 -4.22 5.28
N VAL A 99 5.04 -3.92 6.15
CA VAL A 99 6.48 -3.96 5.88
C VAL A 99 7.04 -5.16 6.61
N THR A 100 7.71 -6.03 5.87
CA THR A 100 8.34 -7.24 6.42
C THR A 100 9.72 -6.91 6.99
N PRO A 101 10.35 -7.80 7.78
CA PRO A 101 11.69 -7.58 8.32
C PRO A 101 12.78 -7.35 7.26
N GLY A 102 12.54 -7.83 6.04
CA GLY A 102 13.39 -7.57 4.87
C GLY A 102 13.20 -6.20 4.23
N GLU A 103 12.48 -5.27 4.89
CA GLU A 103 12.13 -3.95 4.37
C GLU A 103 11.30 -4.01 3.06
N ALA A 104 10.68 -5.15 2.79
CA ALA A 104 9.80 -5.32 1.63
C ALA A 104 8.35 -4.97 1.98
N TYR A 105 7.59 -4.54 0.99
CA TYR A 105 6.18 -4.19 1.14
C TYR A 105 5.28 -5.28 0.60
N LEU A 106 4.24 -5.62 1.34
CA LEU A 106 3.20 -6.57 0.94
C LEU A 106 1.84 -6.04 1.39
N SER A 107 0.83 -6.12 0.54
CA SER A 107 -0.54 -5.71 0.89
C SER A 107 -1.55 -6.76 0.52
N SER A 108 -2.59 -6.89 1.36
CA SER A 108 -3.78 -7.66 1.06
C SER A 108 -4.95 -6.75 0.71
N TRP A 109 -5.78 -7.23 -0.18
CA TRP A 109 -7.04 -6.61 -0.61
C TRP A 109 -8.14 -7.63 -0.46
N GLN A 110 -9.08 -7.40 0.44
CA GLN A 110 -10.23 -8.26 0.69
C GLN A 110 -11.46 -7.68 0.00
N THR A 111 -12.19 -8.48 -0.78
CA THR A 111 -13.34 -8.04 -1.56
C THR A 111 -14.38 -9.15 -1.73
N GLN A 112 -15.60 -8.77 -2.07
CA GLN A 112 -16.70 -9.68 -2.41
C GLN A 112 -16.87 -9.89 -3.92
N VAL A 113 -16.03 -9.23 -4.73
CA VAL A 113 -16.03 -9.38 -6.19
C VAL A 113 -15.58 -10.80 -6.55
N SER A 114 -16.09 -11.37 -7.65
CA SER A 114 -15.61 -12.67 -8.12
C SER A 114 -14.11 -12.64 -8.40
N LEU A 115 -13.43 -13.78 -8.24
CA LEU A 115 -11.97 -13.83 -8.38
C LEU A 115 -11.51 -13.36 -9.76
N ASP A 116 -12.21 -13.77 -10.82
CA ASP A 116 -11.90 -13.38 -12.21
C ASP A 116 -12.07 -11.87 -12.45
N ASP A 117 -13.18 -11.30 -11.94
CA ASP A 117 -13.41 -9.86 -12.04
C ASP A 117 -12.42 -9.08 -11.16
N ALA A 118 -12.06 -9.59 -10.00
CA ALA A 118 -11.12 -8.96 -9.11
C ALA A 118 -9.70 -8.90 -9.74
N ILE A 119 -9.22 -10.00 -10.31
CA ILE A 119 -7.92 -10.05 -11.00
C ILE A 119 -7.92 -9.11 -12.21
N SER A 120 -8.96 -9.17 -13.04
CA SER A 120 -9.03 -8.39 -14.29
C SER A 120 -9.21 -6.89 -14.08
N SER A 121 -9.78 -6.49 -12.93
CA SER A 121 -10.09 -5.08 -12.59
C SER A 121 -9.16 -4.52 -11.49
N PHE A 122 -8.13 -5.26 -11.08
CA PHE A 122 -7.27 -4.88 -9.97
C PHE A 122 -6.54 -3.56 -10.21
N ASP A 123 -5.93 -3.46 -11.39
CA ASP A 123 -5.25 -2.26 -11.88
C ASP A 123 -5.30 -2.22 -13.43
N GLU A 124 -4.69 -1.19 -14.03
CA GLU A 124 -4.66 -1.00 -15.49
C GLU A 124 -3.53 -1.79 -16.17
N HIS A 125 -2.77 -2.62 -15.43
CA HIS A 125 -1.63 -3.35 -15.96
C HIS A 125 -2.06 -4.72 -16.47
N TYR A 126 -1.60 -5.04 -17.68
CA TYR A 126 -1.78 -6.37 -18.24
C TYR A 126 -0.70 -7.32 -17.73
N ARG A 127 -1.11 -8.52 -17.32
CA ARG A 127 -0.23 -9.62 -16.89
C ARG A 127 -0.45 -10.77 -17.83
N GLU A 128 0.59 -11.10 -18.62
CA GLU A 128 0.53 -12.10 -19.68
C GLU A 128 0.72 -13.52 -19.18
N GLU A 129 1.34 -13.70 -18.02
CA GLU A 129 1.60 -15.00 -17.43
C GLU A 129 0.68 -15.23 -16.24
N THR A 130 0.12 -16.45 -16.16
CA THR A 130 -0.73 -16.87 -15.06
C THR A 130 -0.40 -18.30 -14.71
N GLU A 131 -0.11 -18.55 -13.44
CA GLU A 131 0.10 -19.89 -12.91
C GLU A 131 -0.76 -20.12 -11.66
N THR A 132 -0.97 -21.39 -11.31
CA THR A 132 -1.66 -21.75 -10.07
C THR A 132 -0.69 -22.47 -9.15
N VAL A 133 -0.52 -21.94 -7.96
CA VAL A 133 0.30 -22.52 -6.89
C VAL A 133 -0.61 -23.04 -5.80
N ASN A 134 -0.36 -24.24 -5.30
CA ASN A 134 -1.14 -24.79 -4.17
C ASN A 134 -0.38 -24.55 -2.87
N ILE A 135 -1.02 -23.83 -1.93
CA ILE A 135 -0.47 -23.52 -0.60
C ILE A 135 -1.42 -24.12 0.45
N ASP A 136 -0.97 -25.15 1.14
CA ASP A 136 -1.70 -25.86 2.20
C ASP A 136 -3.13 -26.30 1.80
N GLY A 137 -3.31 -26.65 0.52
CA GLY A 137 -4.59 -27.08 -0.04
C GLY A 137 -5.40 -25.98 -0.72
N GLN A 138 -5.00 -24.71 -0.57
CA GLN A 138 -5.61 -23.57 -1.26
C GLN A 138 -4.93 -23.35 -2.61
N ASP A 139 -5.70 -23.26 -3.67
CA ASP A 139 -5.23 -22.85 -4.97
C ASP A 139 -5.13 -21.32 -5.03
N VAL A 140 -3.95 -20.83 -5.37
CA VAL A 140 -3.62 -19.41 -5.50
C VAL A 140 -3.23 -19.13 -6.94
N ILE A 141 -3.90 -18.18 -7.57
CA ILE A 141 -3.61 -17.72 -8.92
C ILE A 141 -2.53 -16.63 -8.82
N VAL A 142 -1.38 -16.87 -9.44
CA VAL A 142 -0.29 -15.89 -9.53
C VAL A 142 -0.28 -15.32 -10.94
N SER A 143 -0.49 -14.01 -11.05
CA SER A 143 -0.47 -13.29 -12.31
C SER A 143 0.74 -12.38 -12.38
N SER A 144 1.60 -12.54 -13.36
CA SER A 144 2.87 -11.82 -13.53
C SER A 144 3.03 -11.21 -14.91
N SER A 145 3.97 -10.29 -15.05
CA SER A 145 4.32 -9.63 -16.29
C SER A 145 5.84 -9.57 -16.47
N ALA A 146 6.30 -9.64 -17.71
CA ALA A 146 7.71 -9.42 -18.04
C ALA A 146 8.14 -7.94 -17.87
N GLU A 147 7.20 -7.03 -17.65
CA GLU A 147 7.49 -5.61 -17.43
C GLU A 147 7.95 -5.37 -15.99
N ASN A 148 9.15 -4.84 -15.78
CA ASN A 148 9.77 -4.63 -14.46
C ASN A 148 9.00 -3.68 -13.52
N ASN A 149 8.07 -2.88 -14.03
CA ASN A 149 7.24 -1.95 -13.27
C ASN A 149 5.86 -2.50 -12.92
N VAL A 150 5.51 -3.68 -13.40
CA VAL A 150 4.25 -4.37 -13.10
C VAL A 150 4.52 -5.40 -12.00
N ARG A 151 3.85 -5.23 -10.87
CA ARG A 151 3.97 -6.16 -9.73
C ARG A 151 3.10 -7.38 -9.96
N GLU A 152 3.53 -8.50 -9.43
CA GLU A 152 2.71 -9.69 -9.36
C GLU A 152 1.46 -9.47 -8.50
N VAL A 153 0.40 -10.19 -8.86
CA VAL A 153 -0.82 -10.30 -8.09
C VAL A 153 -1.08 -11.77 -7.79
N TRP A 154 -1.14 -12.10 -6.53
CA TRP A 154 -1.54 -13.41 -6.02
C TRP A 154 -2.98 -13.31 -5.58
N ALA A 155 -3.85 -14.19 -6.08
CA ALA A 155 -5.28 -14.12 -5.82
C ALA A 155 -5.85 -15.47 -5.45
N PHE A 156 -6.69 -15.52 -4.43
CA PHE A 156 -7.35 -16.77 -3.98
C PHE A 156 -8.75 -16.52 -3.44
N ASP A 157 -9.57 -17.56 -3.50
CA ASP A 157 -10.97 -17.56 -3.09
C ASP A 157 -11.13 -18.34 -1.78
N LEU A 158 -11.66 -17.70 -0.77
CA LEU A 158 -11.97 -18.29 0.54
C LEU A 158 -13.47 -18.60 0.70
N GLU A 159 -14.20 -18.79 -0.42
CA GLU A 159 -15.63 -19.05 -0.54
C GLU A 159 -16.49 -17.83 -0.17
N ASP A 160 -16.27 -17.22 0.99
CA ASP A 160 -17.01 -16.09 1.54
C ASP A 160 -16.35 -14.73 1.26
N GLU A 161 -15.08 -14.72 0.84
CA GLU A 161 -14.35 -13.53 0.39
C GLU A 161 -13.25 -13.89 -0.62
N ARG A 162 -12.74 -12.90 -1.35
CA ARG A 162 -11.59 -13.01 -2.26
C ARG A 162 -10.49 -12.12 -1.76
N VAL A 163 -9.29 -12.67 -1.79
CA VAL A 163 -8.09 -11.98 -1.34
C VAL A 163 -7.13 -11.83 -2.50
N LEU A 164 -6.65 -10.60 -2.72
CA LEU A 164 -5.56 -10.33 -3.64
C LEU A 164 -4.37 -9.79 -2.84
N LEU A 165 -3.19 -10.30 -3.17
CA LEU A 165 -1.94 -9.85 -2.57
C LEU A 165 -1.07 -9.22 -3.66
N THR A 166 -0.37 -8.14 -3.32
CA THR A 166 0.62 -7.53 -4.20
C THR A 166 1.68 -6.81 -3.39
N GLY A 167 2.89 -6.74 -3.92
CA GLY A 167 3.97 -6.12 -3.17
C GLY A 167 5.32 -6.19 -3.87
N THR A 168 6.36 -6.02 -3.07
CA THR A 168 7.77 -6.15 -3.46
C THR A 168 8.47 -7.23 -2.62
N ALA A 169 7.71 -7.92 -1.80
CA ALA A 169 8.21 -8.98 -0.95
C ALA A 169 8.62 -10.21 -1.77
N PRO A 170 9.49 -11.07 -1.27
CA PRO A 170 9.78 -12.37 -1.89
C PRO A 170 8.57 -13.31 -1.76
N ASP A 171 8.51 -14.32 -2.63
CA ASP A 171 7.41 -15.30 -2.68
C ASP A 171 7.13 -15.96 -1.32
N ALA A 172 8.17 -16.22 -0.53
CA ALA A 172 8.03 -16.79 0.81
C ALA A 172 7.15 -15.94 1.74
N ASP A 173 7.23 -14.61 1.64
CA ASP A 173 6.39 -13.69 2.43
C ASP A 173 4.94 -13.69 1.89
N PHE A 174 4.74 -13.82 0.57
CA PHE A 174 3.40 -14.00 -0.01
C PHE A 174 2.77 -15.31 0.49
N GLU A 175 3.51 -16.42 0.46
CA GLU A 175 3.03 -17.70 0.99
C GLU A 175 2.68 -17.60 2.48
N GLU A 176 3.50 -16.91 3.27
CA GLU A 176 3.25 -16.71 4.69
C GLU A 176 1.94 -15.93 4.92
N LEU A 177 1.71 -14.87 4.13
CA LEU A 177 0.45 -14.11 4.22
C LEU A 177 -0.76 -14.93 3.78
N VAL A 178 -0.63 -15.80 2.75
CA VAL A 178 -1.70 -16.75 2.39
C VAL A 178 -2.01 -17.66 3.58
N ARG A 179 -1.00 -18.26 4.23
CA ARG A 179 -1.18 -19.12 5.41
C ARG A 179 -1.83 -18.37 6.56
N ALA A 180 -1.45 -17.11 6.78
CA ALA A 180 -2.04 -16.25 7.80
C ALA A 180 -3.57 -16.05 7.58
N PHE A 181 -4.01 -15.94 6.33
CA PHE A 181 -5.44 -15.90 6.00
C PHE A 181 -6.13 -17.24 6.18
N LEU A 182 -5.47 -18.34 5.84
CA LEU A 182 -6.02 -19.71 5.98
C LEU A 182 -6.17 -20.13 7.45
N ALA A 183 -5.36 -19.57 8.34
CA ALA A 183 -5.35 -19.90 9.75
C ALA A 183 -6.53 -19.30 10.55
N VAL A 184 -7.27 -18.35 9.96
CA VAL A 184 -8.31 -17.60 10.69
C VAL A 184 -9.67 -17.71 10.00
N ASP A 185 -10.72 -17.68 10.81
CA ASP A 185 -12.10 -17.57 10.35
C ASP A 185 -12.47 -16.07 10.10
N PRO A 186 -13.52 -15.79 9.31
CA PRO A 186 -14.07 -14.44 9.21
C PRO A 186 -14.47 -13.87 10.56
N VAL A 187 -14.32 -12.55 10.72
CA VAL A 187 -14.75 -11.86 11.94
C VAL A 187 -16.25 -12.09 12.17
N ASP A 188 -16.62 -12.66 13.31
CA ASP A 188 -18.01 -12.88 13.69
C ASP A 188 -18.66 -11.57 14.17
N ILE A 189 -19.50 -10.99 13.33
CA ILE A 189 -20.25 -9.75 13.63
C ILE A 189 -21.48 -10.00 14.51
N GLY A 190 -21.86 -11.28 14.76
CA GLY A 190 -23.04 -11.64 15.57
C GLY A 190 -22.81 -11.59 17.08
N ALA A 191 -21.57 -11.63 17.55
CA ALA A 191 -21.25 -11.70 18.98
C ALA A 191 -21.25 -10.33 19.70
N ALA A 192 -21.17 -9.23 18.98
CA ALA A 192 -21.04 -7.89 19.58
C ALA A 192 -22.37 -7.30 20.09
N ASP A 193 -23.52 -7.77 19.62
CA ASP A 193 -24.85 -7.21 19.97
C ASP A 193 -25.52 -7.91 21.17
N ALA A 194 -24.99 -9.03 21.66
CA ALA A 194 -25.57 -9.80 22.76
C ALA A 194 -25.18 -9.33 24.18
N GLY A 195 -24.32 -8.32 24.29
CA GLY A 195 -23.72 -7.90 25.56
C GLY A 195 -24.35 -6.73 26.30
N THR A 196 -25.38 -6.05 25.77
CA THR A 196 -25.87 -4.78 26.34
C THR A 196 -27.29 -4.81 26.91
N ASP A 197 -27.98 -5.96 26.95
CA ASP A 197 -29.35 -6.02 27.43
C ASP A 197 -29.52 -6.91 28.67
N ALA A 198 -28.76 -6.65 29.74
CA ALA A 198 -29.00 -7.24 31.05
C ALA A 198 -28.59 -6.32 32.21
N SER A 199 -29.26 -5.18 32.37
CA SER A 199 -29.29 -4.42 33.65
C SER A 199 -30.44 -3.42 33.65
N HIS A 200 -31.63 -3.87 33.99
CA HIS A 200 -32.67 -3.06 34.64
C HIS A 200 -33.26 -3.81 35.82
#